data_3c95759fa1e2531db0b4a75d2d82be71
#
_entry.id   3c95759fa1e2531db0b4a75d2d82be71
#
_cell.length_a   1.000
_cell.length_b   1.000
_cell.length_c   1.000
_cell.angle_alpha   90.00
_cell.angle_beta   90.00
_cell.angle_gamma   90.00
#
_symmetry.space_group_name_H-M   'P 1'
#
loop_
_entity.id
_entity.type
_entity.pdbx_description
1 polymer ?
#
loop_
_entity_poly.entity_id
_entity_poly.type
_entity_poly.pdbx_seq_one_letter_code
_entity_poly.pdbx_strand_id
1 'polypeptide(L)'
;MDEGYNFGVTGQKYLKLGLEALSSALGSDFSYTRYTGHLSWTFPTFYQRRLLANSLDINLRGGTYSGDLPFQKLGIVMWRSGNRLLGVMKAARNRPYEGQQYLALNLEHNFRTIPFEALGLSSLVERNIGLIIFGGAAKTWLNSGAVPAGYQPNTTDGVHLEAGASLNGILGLFRLDVAARLDQPALLINISVARLF
;
A
#
# COMPACT_ATOMS: atom_id res chain seq x y z
N MET A 1 5.77 -20.50 5.95
CA MET A 1 5.19 -19.14 6.00
C MET A 1 4.70 -18.92 7.42
N ASP A 2 5.55 -18.44 8.29
CA ASP A 2 5.15 -18.19 9.67
C ASP A 2 4.65 -16.75 9.78
N GLU A 3 3.33 -16.58 9.76
CA GLU A 3 2.71 -15.38 10.28
C GLU A 3 2.76 -15.44 11.80
N GLY A 4 3.90 -15.07 12.39
CA GLY A 4 4.04 -14.92 13.81
C GLY A 4 3.13 -13.78 14.29
N TYR A 5 2.03 -14.10 14.90
CA TYR A 5 1.25 -13.15 15.69
C TYR A 5 2.02 -12.83 16.96
N ASN A 6 2.81 -11.78 16.93
CA ASN A 6 3.43 -11.27 18.14
C ASN A 6 2.50 -10.27 18.81
N PHE A 7 1.96 -10.64 19.95
CA PHE A 7 1.40 -9.73 20.93
C PHE A 7 2.52 -8.84 21.47
N GLY A 8 2.53 -7.61 21.06
CA GLY A 8 3.60 -6.65 21.33
C GLY A 8 4.28 -6.26 20.03
N VAL A 9 4.37 -4.98 19.72
CA VAL A 9 4.95 -4.45 18.49
C VAL A 9 6.46 -4.67 18.52
N THR A 10 6.88 -5.85 18.17
CA THR A 10 8.24 -6.11 17.73
C THR A 10 8.33 -5.70 16.27
N GLY A 11 9.38 -4.95 15.91
CA GLY A 11 9.59 -4.49 14.55
C GLY A 11 9.55 -5.67 13.58
N GLN A 12 8.52 -5.72 12.75
CA GLN A 12 8.40 -6.75 11.72
C GLN A 12 9.13 -6.28 10.46
N LYS A 13 9.97 -7.14 9.91
CA LYS A 13 10.65 -6.92 8.64
C LYS A 13 10.28 -8.03 7.69
N TYR A 14 9.92 -7.67 6.50
CA TYR A 14 9.57 -8.63 5.46
C TYR A 14 10.20 -8.19 4.14
N LEU A 15 10.96 -9.07 3.52
CA LEU A 15 11.49 -8.89 2.17
C LEU A 15 11.06 -10.08 1.32
N LYS A 16 10.38 -9.80 0.23
CA LYS A 16 10.05 -10.78 -0.80
C LYS A 16 10.65 -10.36 -2.13
N LEU A 17 11.43 -11.25 -2.72
CA LEU A 17 11.91 -11.12 -4.08
C LEU A 17 11.25 -12.22 -4.90
N GLY A 18 10.81 -11.87 -6.10
CA GLY A 18 10.16 -12.80 -7.02
C GLY A 18 10.81 -12.73 -8.40
N LEU A 19 11.08 -13.92 -8.95
CA LEU A 19 11.50 -14.11 -10.32
C LEU A 19 10.49 -15.05 -10.98
N GLU A 20 9.94 -14.63 -12.11
CA GLU A 20 9.07 -15.45 -12.96
C GLU A 20 9.60 -15.36 -14.38
N ALA A 21 9.89 -16.51 -15.00
CA ALA A 21 10.34 -16.58 -16.38
C ALA A 21 9.49 -17.60 -17.14
N LEU A 22 8.96 -17.19 -18.28
CA LEU A 22 8.29 -18.06 -19.24
C LEU A 22 9.01 -17.97 -20.57
N SER A 23 9.03 -19.11 -21.28
CA SER A 23 9.64 -19.21 -22.60
C SER A 23 8.73 -19.99 -23.54
N SER A 24 8.64 -19.54 -24.76
CA SER A 24 7.95 -20.28 -25.84
C SER A 24 8.54 -21.68 -26.09
N ALA A 25 9.83 -21.89 -25.79
CA ALA A 25 10.46 -23.19 -25.84
C ALA A 25 9.88 -24.21 -24.84
N LEU A 26 9.18 -23.75 -23.80
CA LEU A 26 8.46 -24.58 -22.82
C LEU A 26 6.96 -24.73 -23.13
N GLY A 27 6.53 -24.39 -24.36
CA GLY A 27 5.12 -24.50 -24.78
C GLY A 27 4.22 -23.34 -24.32
N SER A 28 4.78 -22.21 -23.93
CA SER A 28 4.03 -21.01 -23.59
C SER A 28 3.82 -20.13 -24.83
N ASP A 29 2.64 -19.51 -24.95
CA ASP A 29 2.35 -18.52 -25.99
C ASP A 29 3.13 -17.21 -25.78
N PHE A 30 3.72 -17.01 -24.60
CA PHE A 30 4.42 -15.81 -24.21
C PHE A 30 5.85 -16.12 -23.75
N SER A 31 6.76 -15.20 -24.04
CA SER A 31 8.16 -15.27 -23.59
C SER A 31 8.51 -14.01 -22.85
N TYR A 32 8.61 -14.08 -21.51
CA TYR A 32 8.93 -12.94 -20.65
C TYR A 32 9.69 -13.33 -19.39
N THR A 33 10.35 -12.35 -18.82
CA THR A 33 10.96 -12.43 -17.50
C THR A 33 10.45 -11.30 -16.63
N ARG A 34 10.03 -11.64 -15.42
CA ARG A 34 9.48 -10.71 -14.42
C ARG A 34 10.31 -10.73 -13.16
N TYR A 35 10.72 -9.55 -12.69
CA TYR A 35 11.36 -9.34 -11.40
C TYR A 35 10.45 -8.52 -10.52
N THR A 36 10.22 -8.95 -9.29
CA THR A 36 9.40 -8.21 -8.32
C THR A 36 10.10 -8.14 -6.98
N GLY A 37 9.93 -7.03 -6.29
CA GLY A 37 10.42 -6.81 -4.93
C GLY A 37 9.34 -6.21 -4.05
N HIS A 38 9.26 -6.67 -2.81
CA HIS A 38 8.42 -6.10 -1.77
C HIS A 38 9.19 -6.08 -0.45
N LEU A 39 9.42 -4.88 0.07
CA LEU A 39 9.95 -4.64 1.41
C LEU A 39 8.82 -4.07 2.26
N SER A 40 8.57 -4.67 3.40
CA SER A 40 7.70 -4.14 4.43
C SER A 40 8.45 -4.10 5.76
N TRP A 41 8.42 -2.97 6.42
CA TRP A 41 9.09 -2.78 7.69
C TRP A 41 8.20 -1.97 8.62
N THR A 42 7.84 -2.59 9.74
CA THR A 42 7.12 -1.96 10.84
C THR A 42 8.08 -1.84 12.02
N PHE A 43 8.21 -0.67 12.60
CA PHE A 43 8.99 -0.46 13.80
C PHE A 43 8.27 0.45 14.79
N PRO A 44 8.44 0.19 16.11
CA PRO A 44 7.84 1.02 17.14
C PRO A 44 8.54 2.39 17.17
N THR A 45 7.76 3.45 17.41
CA THR A 45 8.27 4.82 17.47
C THR A 45 8.21 5.35 18.90
N PHE A 46 7.20 6.18 19.22
CA PHE A 46 7.05 6.76 20.55
C PHE A 46 6.39 5.77 21.52
N TYR A 47 6.60 5.95 22.82
CA TYR A 47 5.91 5.19 23.88
C TYR A 47 5.95 3.65 23.72
N GLN A 48 7.13 3.12 23.47
CA GLN A 48 7.37 1.68 23.24
C GLN A 48 6.92 0.77 24.42
N ARG A 49 6.77 1.32 25.63
CA ARG A 49 6.36 0.58 26.82
C ARG A 49 4.84 0.35 26.93
N ARG A 50 4.05 0.90 26.02
CA ARG A 50 2.61 0.63 25.96
C ARG A 50 2.34 -0.74 25.38
N LEU A 51 1.25 -1.36 25.82
CA LEU A 51 0.79 -2.64 25.27
C LEU A 51 0.65 -2.58 23.74
N LEU A 52 0.17 -1.45 23.22
CA LEU A 52 0.09 -1.14 21.79
C LEU A 52 0.94 0.09 21.50
N ALA A 53 2.19 -0.12 21.14
CA ALA A 53 3.10 0.95 20.78
C ALA A 53 2.67 1.67 19.51
N ASN A 54 3.07 2.95 19.38
CA ASN A 54 3.00 3.64 18.11
C ASN A 54 3.95 2.98 17.13
N SER A 55 3.58 2.96 15.88
CA SER A 55 4.40 2.31 14.85
C SER A 55 4.50 3.16 13.60
N LEU A 56 5.63 3.06 12.93
CA LEU A 56 5.82 3.51 11.56
C LEU A 56 5.95 2.29 10.67
N ASP A 57 5.07 2.22 9.68
CA ASP A 57 5.04 1.20 8.66
C ASP A 57 5.59 1.76 7.36
N ILE A 58 6.62 1.12 6.81
CA ILE A 58 7.23 1.44 5.52
C ILE A 58 6.97 0.28 4.58
N ASN A 59 6.39 0.55 3.43
CA ASN A 59 6.15 -0.43 2.38
C ASN A 59 6.70 0.07 1.06
N LEU A 60 7.67 -0.65 0.51
CA LEU A 60 8.25 -0.40 -0.80
C LEU A 60 7.99 -1.61 -1.70
N ARG A 61 7.41 -1.34 -2.87
CA ARG A 61 7.13 -2.36 -3.89
C ARG A 61 7.63 -1.89 -5.23
N GLY A 62 8.20 -2.81 -5.98
CA GLY A 62 8.66 -2.54 -7.33
C GLY A 62 8.65 -3.79 -8.18
N GLY A 63 8.61 -3.57 -9.48
CA GLY A 63 8.72 -4.66 -10.44
C GLY A 63 9.10 -4.15 -11.82
N THR A 64 9.75 -5.00 -12.56
CA THR A 64 10.10 -4.78 -13.95
C THR A 64 9.89 -6.06 -14.75
N TYR A 65 9.62 -5.91 -16.03
CA TYR A 65 9.34 -6.99 -16.95
C TYR A 65 10.11 -6.78 -18.25
N SER A 66 10.50 -7.86 -18.86
CA SER A 66 11.09 -7.86 -20.21
C SER A 66 10.46 -8.98 -21.04
N GLY A 67 10.39 -8.78 -22.37
CA GLY A 67 9.79 -9.71 -23.31
C GLY A 67 8.29 -9.46 -23.53
N ASP A 68 7.61 -10.44 -24.15
CA ASP A 68 6.20 -10.37 -24.52
C ASP A 68 5.32 -10.70 -23.32
N LEU A 69 4.94 -9.65 -22.57
CA LEU A 69 4.16 -9.79 -21.37
C LEU A 69 2.65 -9.74 -21.69
N PRO A 70 1.87 -10.76 -21.29
CA PRO A 70 0.41 -10.66 -21.39
C PRO A 70 -0.13 -9.56 -20.45
N PHE A 71 -1.15 -8.82 -20.90
CA PHE A 71 -1.70 -7.68 -20.14
C PHE A 71 -2.19 -8.05 -18.72
N GLN A 72 -2.63 -9.30 -18.52
CA GLN A 72 -3.04 -9.81 -17.20
C GLN A 72 -1.88 -9.90 -16.19
N LYS A 73 -0.65 -9.83 -16.67
CA LYS A 73 0.57 -9.90 -15.86
C LYS A 73 1.21 -8.53 -15.59
N LEU A 74 0.63 -7.45 -16.08
CA LEU A 74 1.09 -6.09 -15.76
C LEU A 74 1.18 -5.89 -14.25
N GLY A 75 2.15 -5.14 -13.82
CA GLY A 75 2.29 -4.75 -12.42
C GLY A 75 1.16 -3.80 -12.04
N ILE A 76 0.52 -4.08 -10.92
CA ILE A 76 -0.64 -3.31 -10.45
C ILE A 76 -0.28 -2.59 -9.17
N VAL A 77 -0.41 -1.26 -9.20
CA VAL A 77 -0.39 -0.41 -8.01
C VAL A 77 -1.83 -0.05 -7.69
N MET A 78 -2.42 -0.74 -6.73
CA MET A 78 -3.85 -0.66 -6.40
C MET A 78 -4.13 -0.10 -5.03
N TRP A 79 -5.27 0.58 -4.94
CA TRP A 79 -6.14 0.50 -3.78
C TRP A 79 -7.20 -0.60 -4.00
N ARG A 80 -7.36 -1.49 -3.03
CA ARG A 80 -8.44 -2.49 -3.04
C ARG A 80 -9.27 -2.33 -1.78
N SER A 81 -10.56 -2.04 -1.96
CA SER A 81 -11.55 -2.06 -0.89
C SER A 81 -11.58 -3.42 -0.21
N GLY A 82 -11.48 -3.43 1.09
CA GLY A 82 -11.95 -4.56 1.91
C GLY A 82 -10.91 -5.57 2.39
N ASN A 83 -9.61 -5.50 2.08
CA ASN A 83 -8.67 -6.43 2.68
C ASN A 83 -7.23 -5.90 2.79
N ARG A 84 -6.76 -5.76 4.05
CA ARG A 84 -5.38 -5.85 4.58
C ARG A 84 -4.21 -5.53 3.64
N LEU A 85 -4.20 -4.45 2.89
CA LEU A 85 -3.02 -4.10 2.14
C LEU A 85 -2.45 -2.77 2.65
N LEU A 86 -1.58 -2.88 3.65
CA LEU A 86 -0.54 -1.88 3.89
C LEU A 86 0.22 -1.67 2.58
N GLY A 87 0.49 -0.43 2.23
CA GLY A 87 1.28 -0.15 1.04
C GLY A 87 0.49 0.02 -0.25
N VAL A 88 -0.72 0.56 -0.20
CA VAL A 88 -1.57 0.83 -1.36
C VAL A 88 -1.88 2.31 -1.45
N MET A 89 -1.90 2.85 -2.67
CA MET A 89 -2.32 4.23 -2.91
C MET A 89 -3.81 4.38 -2.61
N LYS A 90 -4.15 5.25 -1.65
CA LYS A 90 -5.52 5.47 -1.19
C LYS A 90 -6.27 6.48 -2.05
N ALA A 91 -5.54 7.38 -2.68
CA ALA A 91 -6.09 8.38 -3.58
C ALA A 91 -6.01 7.99 -5.07
N ALA A 92 -5.72 6.73 -5.39
CA ALA A 92 -5.87 6.22 -6.75
C ALA A 92 -7.37 6.10 -7.05
N ARG A 93 -7.84 6.82 -8.08
CA ARG A 93 -9.24 6.79 -8.51
C ARG A 93 -9.61 5.39 -9.01
N ASN A 94 -10.88 5.16 -9.26
CA ASN A 94 -11.64 3.95 -9.65
C ASN A 94 -10.92 2.85 -10.48
N ARG A 95 -9.76 3.08 -11.02
CA ARG A 95 -8.96 2.11 -11.76
C ARG A 95 -7.56 2.00 -11.18
N PRO A 96 -7.03 0.77 -11.00
CA PRO A 96 -5.66 0.58 -10.57
C PRO A 96 -4.69 1.19 -11.58
N TYR A 97 -3.54 1.64 -11.09
CA TYR A 97 -2.43 1.92 -11.98
C TYR A 97 -1.77 0.63 -12.42
N GLU A 98 -1.47 0.55 -13.70
CA GLU A 98 -0.89 -0.61 -14.35
C GLU A 98 0.39 -0.23 -15.08
N GLY A 99 1.35 -1.12 -15.12
CA GLY A 99 2.58 -0.88 -15.86
C GLY A 99 3.44 -2.13 -15.99
N GLN A 100 4.29 -2.14 -17.00
CA GLN A 100 5.35 -3.15 -17.11
C GLN A 100 6.42 -2.93 -16.05
N GLN A 101 6.63 -1.69 -15.71
CA GLN A 101 7.49 -1.30 -14.62
C GLN A 101 6.68 -0.49 -13.64
N TYR A 102 6.93 -0.67 -12.35
CA TYR A 102 6.29 0.08 -11.30
C TYR A 102 7.18 0.20 -10.08
N LEU A 103 7.00 1.30 -9.37
CA LEU A 103 7.58 1.55 -8.06
C LEU A 103 6.54 2.25 -7.20
N ALA A 104 6.36 1.79 -5.96
CA ALA A 104 5.44 2.38 -5.01
C ALA A 104 6.03 2.35 -3.60
N LEU A 105 5.99 3.50 -2.93
CA LEU A 105 6.38 3.68 -1.54
C LEU A 105 5.17 4.16 -0.75
N ASN A 106 4.87 3.51 0.36
CA ASN A 106 3.87 3.94 1.33
C ASN A 106 4.48 4.03 2.72
N LEU A 107 4.10 5.06 3.43
CA LEU A 107 4.45 5.32 4.82
C LEU A 107 3.16 5.52 5.62
N GLU A 108 3.01 4.81 6.73
CA GLU A 108 1.91 5.01 7.67
C GLU A 108 2.45 5.12 9.08
N HIS A 109 2.20 6.23 9.76
CA HIS A 109 2.51 6.38 11.17
C HIS A 109 1.24 6.27 12.01
N ASN A 110 1.16 5.22 12.81
CA ASN A 110 0.04 4.99 13.71
C ASN A 110 0.32 5.59 15.08
N PHE A 111 -0.28 6.74 15.35
CA PHE A 111 -0.19 7.44 16.62
C PHE A 111 -1.08 6.84 17.71
N ARG A 112 -1.94 5.88 17.38
CA ARG A 112 -2.93 5.33 18.32
C ARG A 112 -3.80 6.43 18.91
N THR A 113 -4.12 6.32 20.20
CA THR A 113 -4.97 7.28 20.95
C THR A 113 -4.20 8.52 21.44
N ILE A 114 -2.88 8.55 21.33
CA ILE A 114 -2.02 9.58 21.93
C ILE A 114 -2.43 11.01 21.57
N PRO A 115 -2.72 11.37 20.31
CA PRO A 115 -3.15 12.73 20.01
C PRO A 115 -4.44 13.12 20.72
N PHE A 116 -5.36 12.17 20.88
CA PHE A 116 -6.64 12.41 21.55
C PHE A 116 -6.48 12.51 23.07
N GLU A 117 -5.55 11.76 23.65
CA GLU A 117 -5.16 11.90 25.06
C GLU A 117 -4.58 13.30 25.32
N ALA A 118 -3.66 13.76 24.49
CA ALA A 118 -3.04 15.07 24.60
C ALA A 118 -4.05 16.23 24.45
N LEU A 119 -5.10 16.03 23.67
CA LEU A 119 -6.18 17.00 23.47
C LEU A 119 -7.31 16.88 24.50
N GLY A 120 -7.24 15.94 25.46
CA GLY A 120 -8.28 15.73 26.48
C GLY A 120 -9.58 15.12 25.92
N LEU A 121 -9.54 14.50 24.74
CA LEU A 121 -10.70 13.89 24.09
C LEU A 121 -10.96 12.47 24.62
N SER A 122 -11.31 12.37 25.92
CA SER A 122 -11.46 11.10 26.64
C SER A 122 -12.43 10.12 25.94
N SER A 123 -13.52 10.61 25.38
CA SER A 123 -14.51 9.76 24.69
C SER A 123 -13.95 9.01 23.47
N LEU A 124 -12.96 9.56 22.78
CA LEU A 124 -12.28 8.87 21.68
C LEU A 124 -11.26 7.87 22.21
N VAL A 125 -10.58 8.21 23.29
CA VAL A 125 -9.62 7.35 23.97
C VAL A 125 -10.30 6.09 24.52
N GLU A 126 -11.42 6.24 25.22
CA GLU A 126 -12.22 5.13 25.78
C GLU A 126 -12.74 4.20 24.70
N ARG A 127 -13.07 4.71 23.52
CA ARG A 127 -13.48 3.93 22.35
C ARG A 127 -12.31 3.39 21.56
N ASN A 128 -11.07 3.59 22.03
CA ASN A 128 -9.85 3.16 21.35
C ASN A 128 -9.73 3.64 19.89
N ILE A 129 -10.19 4.87 19.62
CA ILE A 129 -10.05 5.46 18.29
C ILE A 129 -8.62 5.99 18.16
N GLY A 130 -7.92 5.52 17.14
CA GLY A 130 -6.55 5.88 16.84
C GLY A 130 -6.43 6.79 15.62
N LEU A 131 -5.43 7.68 15.65
CA LEU A 131 -5.03 8.51 14.50
C LEU A 131 -3.88 7.85 13.75
N ILE A 132 -4.01 7.78 12.43
CA ILE A 132 -2.94 7.37 11.52
C ILE A 132 -2.70 8.52 10.55
N ILE A 133 -1.43 8.89 10.35
CA ILE A 133 -1.01 9.80 9.28
C ILE A 133 -0.28 8.96 8.25
N PHE A 134 -0.58 9.18 6.98
CA PHE A 134 0.04 8.40 5.91
C PHE A 134 0.45 9.28 4.73
N GLY A 135 1.38 8.76 3.95
CA GLY A 135 1.79 9.33 2.68
C GLY A 135 2.27 8.25 1.73
N GLY A 136 2.26 8.56 0.45
CA GLY A 136 2.66 7.61 -0.56
C GLY A 136 3.12 8.26 -1.85
N ALA A 137 3.98 7.54 -2.57
CA ALA A 137 4.43 7.88 -3.90
C ALA A 137 4.39 6.64 -4.78
N ALA A 138 3.90 6.78 -6.00
CA ALA A 138 3.89 5.67 -6.97
C ALA A 138 4.14 6.17 -8.39
N LYS A 139 4.79 5.31 -9.17
CA LYS A 139 4.97 5.51 -10.60
C LYS A 139 4.82 4.18 -11.32
N THR A 140 4.12 4.22 -12.44
CA THR A 140 4.02 3.08 -13.37
C THR A 140 4.34 3.56 -14.77
N TRP A 141 4.98 2.70 -15.56
CA TRP A 141 5.30 3.03 -16.95
C TRP A 141 5.33 1.79 -17.82
N LEU A 142 5.24 2.01 -19.11
CA LEU A 142 5.23 0.99 -20.15
C LEU A 142 6.45 1.19 -21.06
N ASN A 143 7.02 0.10 -21.53
CA ASN A 143 7.97 0.14 -22.60
C ASN A 143 7.21 0.30 -23.93
N SER A 144 7.78 1.05 -24.86
CA SER A 144 7.18 1.26 -26.18
C SER A 144 6.98 -0.07 -26.91
N GLY A 145 5.79 -0.30 -27.45
CA GLY A 145 5.45 -1.48 -28.24
C GLY A 145 4.90 -2.69 -27.48
N ALA A 146 4.76 -2.62 -26.19
CA ALA A 146 4.45 -3.78 -25.35
C ALA A 146 2.97 -3.96 -24.97
N VAL A 147 2.07 -3.19 -25.54
CA VAL A 147 0.64 -3.28 -25.23
C VAL A 147 -0.12 -3.85 -26.41
N PRO A 148 -0.94 -4.90 -26.21
CA PRO A 148 -1.78 -5.44 -27.27
C PRO A 148 -2.73 -4.38 -27.84
N ALA A 149 -2.99 -4.44 -29.14
CA ALA A 149 -3.95 -3.55 -29.78
C ALA A 149 -5.32 -3.61 -29.07
N GLY A 150 -5.87 -2.45 -28.73
CA GLY A 150 -7.18 -2.34 -28.08
C GLY A 150 -7.18 -2.35 -26.55
N TYR A 151 -6.04 -2.57 -25.88
CA TYR A 151 -5.93 -2.41 -24.44
C TYR A 151 -5.20 -1.09 -24.08
N GLN A 152 -5.78 -0.32 -23.16
CA GLN A 152 -5.18 0.91 -22.65
C GLN A 152 -4.93 0.78 -21.16
N PRO A 153 -3.71 0.43 -20.73
CA PRO A 153 -3.34 0.39 -19.33
C PRO A 153 -3.47 1.78 -18.70
N ASN A 154 -3.94 1.84 -17.47
CA ASN A 154 -4.00 3.07 -16.71
C ASN A 154 -2.65 3.33 -16.04
N THR A 155 -1.75 4.01 -16.72
CA THR A 155 -0.45 4.41 -16.14
C THR A 155 -0.58 5.69 -15.32
N THR A 156 0.39 5.92 -14.43
CA THR A 156 0.50 7.21 -13.75
C THR A 156 0.98 8.28 -14.72
N ASP A 157 0.37 9.47 -14.67
CA ASP A 157 0.89 10.67 -15.34
C ASP A 157 1.94 11.31 -14.42
N GLY A 158 3.21 11.00 -14.68
CA GLY A 158 4.30 11.37 -13.78
C GLY A 158 4.37 10.51 -12.52
N VAL A 159 4.62 11.13 -11.38
CA VAL A 159 4.63 10.49 -10.07
C VAL A 159 3.33 10.82 -9.35
N HIS A 160 2.54 9.80 -9.04
CA HIS A 160 1.41 9.95 -8.13
C HIS A 160 1.93 10.20 -6.72
N LEU A 161 1.52 11.29 -6.11
CA LEU A 161 1.83 11.64 -4.74
C LEU A 161 0.55 11.80 -3.94
N GLU A 162 0.52 11.22 -2.74
CA GLU A 162 -0.62 11.35 -1.83
C GLU A 162 -0.19 11.52 -0.39
N ALA A 163 -1.02 12.19 0.39
CA ALA A 163 -0.93 12.24 1.84
C ALA A 163 -2.33 12.27 2.45
N GLY A 164 -2.44 11.88 3.70
CA GLY A 164 -3.73 11.88 4.37
C GLY A 164 -3.67 11.46 5.82
N ALA A 165 -4.87 11.36 6.39
CA ALA A 165 -5.08 10.92 7.75
C ALA A 165 -6.20 9.88 7.82
N SER A 166 -6.17 9.04 8.84
CA SER A 166 -7.21 8.06 9.09
C SER A 166 -7.58 8.02 10.56
N LEU A 167 -8.87 7.81 10.81
CA LEU A 167 -9.38 7.41 12.11
C LEU A 167 -9.58 5.89 12.09
N ASN A 168 -8.88 5.20 12.98
CA ASN A 168 -8.93 3.75 13.10
C ASN A 168 -9.68 3.33 14.36
N GLY A 169 -10.39 2.21 14.33
CA GLY A 169 -11.13 1.68 15.48
C GLY A 169 -12.56 2.23 15.63
N ILE A 170 -13.12 2.88 14.63
CA ILE A 170 -14.51 3.34 14.65
C ILE A 170 -15.42 2.11 14.78
N LEU A 171 -16.27 2.12 15.81
CA LEU A 171 -17.10 0.97 16.21
C LEU A 171 -16.28 -0.33 16.39
N GLY A 172 -14.99 -0.22 16.70
CA GLY A 172 -14.07 -1.34 16.87
C GLY A 172 -13.63 -2.03 15.57
N LEU A 173 -14.24 -1.72 14.42
CA LEU A 173 -14.06 -2.46 13.16
C LEU A 173 -13.68 -1.60 11.97
N PHE A 174 -14.03 -0.33 11.96
CA PHE A 174 -13.89 0.50 10.77
C PHE A 174 -12.71 1.47 10.85
N ARG A 175 -12.20 1.78 9.69
CA ARG A 175 -11.21 2.81 9.45
C ARG A 175 -11.77 3.79 8.43
N LEU A 176 -11.73 5.08 8.74
CA LEU A 176 -12.07 6.17 7.85
C LEU A 176 -10.78 6.81 7.37
N ASP A 177 -10.53 6.79 6.08
CA ASP A 177 -9.37 7.43 5.44
C ASP A 177 -9.80 8.70 4.72
N VAL A 178 -9.05 9.77 4.89
CA VAL A 178 -9.13 10.99 4.09
C VAL A 178 -7.78 11.16 3.40
N ALA A 179 -7.75 11.03 2.09
CA ALA A 179 -6.55 11.08 1.28
C ALA A 179 -6.62 12.23 0.27
N ALA A 180 -5.59 13.05 0.23
CA ALA A 180 -5.41 14.10 -0.77
C ALA A 180 -4.30 13.69 -1.75
N ARG A 181 -4.54 13.88 -3.04
CA ARG A 181 -3.49 13.85 -4.04
C ARG A 181 -2.71 15.16 -4.01
N LEU A 182 -1.40 15.06 -4.09
CA LEU A 182 -0.51 16.22 -4.09
C LEU A 182 -0.05 16.58 -5.51
N ASP A 183 -0.13 15.64 -6.44
CA ASP A 183 0.21 15.83 -7.86
C ASP A 183 -0.96 16.36 -8.68
N GLN A 184 -2.20 16.16 -8.22
CA GLN A 184 -3.41 16.65 -8.86
C GLN A 184 -4.44 17.03 -7.78
N PRO A 185 -5.28 18.06 -7.98
CA PRO A 185 -6.29 18.44 -6.98
C PRO A 185 -7.38 17.37 -6.88
N ALA A 186 -7.24 16.47 -5.92
CA ALA A 186 -8.26 15.47 -5.61
C ALA A 186 -8.24 15.11 -4.12
N LEU A 187 -9.43 15.02 -3.53
CA LEU A 187 -9.66 14.55 -2.17
C LEU A 187 -10.55 13.31 -2.26
N LEU A 188 -10.16 12.24 -1.58
CA LEU A 188 -10.92 11.01 -1.50
C LEU A 188 -11.19 10.66 -0.04
N ILE A 189 -12.41 10.27 0.21
CA ILE A 189 -12.84 9.73 1.52
C ILE A 189 -13.17 8.26 1.30
N ASN A 190 -12.67 7.42 2.20
CA ASN A 190 -12.80 6.00 2.08
C ASN A 190 -13.05 5.35 3.43
N ILE A 191 -13.86 4.31 3.43
CA ILE A 191 -14.12 3.49 4.62
C ILE A 191 -13.62 2.08 4.34
N SER A 192 -12.82 1.57 5.25
CA SER A 192 -12.29 0.22 5.18
C SER A 192 -12.43 -0.50 6.52
N VAL A 193 -12.23 -1.81 6.52
CA VAL A 193 -12.18 -2.56 7.78
C VAL A 193 -10.86 -2.28 8.48
N ALA A 194 -10.94 -1.88 9.74
CA ALA A 194 -9.78 -1.60 10.56
C ALA A 194 -8.95 -2.87 10.76
N ARG A 195 -7.63 -2.70 10.80
CA ARG A 195 -6.73 -3.75 11.29
C ARG A 195 -6.93 -3.81 12.81
N LEU A 196 -7.50 -4.91 13.30
CA LEU A 196 -7.80 -5.07 14.72
C LEU A 196 -6.56 -5.29 15.60
N PHE A 197 -5.41 -5.64 14.98
CA PHE A 197 -4.17 -5.96 15.71
C PHE A 197 -2.94 -5.50 14.94
#